data_a636f46254e7f4a418cb49fab5cb061d
#
_entry.id   a636f46254e7f4a418cb49fab5cb061d
#
_cell.length_a   1.000
_cell.length_b   1.000
_cell.length_c   1.000
_cell.angle_alpha   90.00
_cell.angle_beta   90.00
_cell.angle_gamma   90.00
#
_symmetry.space_group_name_H-M   'P 1'
#
loop_
_entity.id
_entity.type
_entity.pdbx_description
1 polymer ?
#
loop_
_entity_poly.entity_id
_entity_poly.type
_entity_poly.pdbx_seq_one_letter_code
_entity_poly.pdbx_strand_id
1 'polypeptide(L)'
;MQKGGVKLYMFRKRRSAPKAGERPLPVLFLVHGSSLSGRPTFDLVVPGRGEYSLMETFAGYGFDVWTMDFEGYGRSSRTEGNSDIAEGVRDLKAALDLVTKETGQRRVHFFGESSGGLRAGAFAMAYPDRVDRLVLAAFTYTGEGSPTLTDRAKQLEFYQTHNRRPRDRDMIRSIFTRDRAGTADPAVAEALAEAEMPFGDSVPTGTYLDMSANLPVVDPSKVHAPVLLVRGEYDGIATEDDLVSFFRKLPNRDRQLIVLPGMSHSVVLGLNRDQLWHVMRSFLQMPQRHDTLATN
;
A
#
# COMPACT_ATOMS: atom_id res chain seq x y z
N MET A 1 12.51 -7.98 -12.32
CA MET A 1 12.43 -7.25 -13.61
C MET A 1 13.49 -6.17 -13.68
N GLN A 2 13.73 -5.56 -14.85
CA GLN A 2 14.68 -4.43 -15.01
C GLN A 2 13.92 -3.14 -15.33
N LYS A 3 14.33 -2.04 -14.70
CA LYS A 3 13.95 -0.67 -15.00
C LYS A 3 15.25 0.11 -15.30
N GLY A 4 15.64 0.21 -16.58
CA GLY A 4 16.99 0.69 -16.92
C GLY A 4 18.06 -0.16 -16.25
N GLY A 5 18.96 0.48 -15.48
CA GLY A 5 20.01 -0.21 -14.70
C GLY A 5 19.56 -0.79 -13.35
N VAL A 6 18.30 -0.56 -12.95
CA VAL A 6 17.77 -0.97 -11.63
C VAL A 6 17.03 -2.30 -11.74
N LYS A 7 17.40 -3.27 -10.92
CA LYS A 7 16.67 -4.53 -10.79
C LYS A 7 15.60 -4.37 -9.70
N LEU A 8 14.32 -4.56 -10.06
CA LEU A 8 13.19 -4.58 -9.15
C LEU A 8 12.73 -6.02 -8.89
N TYR A 9 12.57 -6.37 -7.62
CA TYR A 9 12.06 -7.67 -7.21
C TYR A 9 10.53 -7.65 -7.30
N MET A 10 9.97 -8.67 -7.96
CA MET A 10 8.53 -8.90 -8.08
C MET A 10 8.18 -10.24 -7.45
N PHE A 11 7.03 -10.31 -6.80
CA PHE A 11 6.50 -11.54 -6.24
C PHE A 11 5.02 -11.69 -6.61
N ARG A 12 4.61 -12.92 -6.93
CA ARG A 12 3.26 -13.25 -7.39
C ARG A 12 2.73 -14.45 -6.63
N LYS A 13 1.46 -14.40 -6.26
CA LYS A 13 0.75 -15.54 -5.68
C LYS A 13 -0.63 -15.69 -6.31
N ARG A 14 -0.98 -16.92 -6.73
CA ARG A 14 -2.31 -17.30 -7.21
C ARG A 14 -2.50 -18.79 -6.99
N ARG A 15 -3.74 -19.27 -6.83
CA ARG A 15 -3.99 -20.71 -6.63
C ARG A 15 -3.64 -21.54 -7.86
N SER A 16 -4.06 -21.09 -9.05
CA SER A 16 -3.77 -21.76 -10.31
C SER A 16 -3.72 -20.76 -11.46
N ALA A 17 -3.03 -21.11 -12.54
CA ALA A 17 -3.14 -20.37 -13.79
C ALA A 17 -4.50 -20.67 -14.44
N PRO A 18 -5.19 -19.67 -15.04
CA PRO A 18 -6.35 -19.94 -15.87
C PRO A 18 -6.02 -20.95 -16.98
N LYS A 19 -6.94 -21.87 -17.26
CA LYS A 19 -6.81 -22.78 -18.39
C LYS A 19 -7.08 -22.04 -19.72
N ALA A 20 -6.68 -22.64 -20.82
CA ALA A 20 -7.00 -22.09 -22.13
C ALA A 20 -8.52 -21.90 -22.29
N GLY A 21 -8.96 -20.69 -22.67
CA GLY A 21 -10.38 -20.33 -22.80
C GLY A 21 -11.07 -19.85 -21.53
N GLU A 22 -10.46 -19.96 -20.36
CA GLU A 22 -10.98 -19.35 -19.13
C GLU A 22 -10.67 -17.85 -19.07
N ARG A 23 -11.53 -17.11 -18.36
CA ARG A 23 -11.30 -15.69 -18.08
C ARG A 23 -10.03 -15.52 -17.24
N PRO A 24 -9.18 -14.52 -17.53
CA PRO A 24 -8.07 -14.18 -16.66
C PRO A 24 -8.53 -13.86 -15.24
N LEU A 25 -7.75 -14.27 -14.23
CA LEU A 25 -8.02 -13.87 -12.85
C LEU A 25 -7.84 -12.35 -12.70
N PRO A 26 -8.72 -11.64 -11.97
CA PRO A 26 -8.51 -10.23 -11.69
C PRO A 26 -7.16 -10.03 -10.97
N VAL A 27 -6.37 -9.07 -11.42
CA VAL A 27 -5.07 -8.76 -10.81
C VAL A 27 -5.27 -7.81 -9.65
N LEU A 28 -4.69 -8.14 -8.50
CA LEU A 28 -4.55 -7.27 -7.33
C LEU A 28 -3.06 -6.97 -7.09
N PHE A 29 -2.68 -5.69 -7.21
CA PHE A 29 -1.31 -5.23 -6.99
C PHE A 29 -1.19 -4.55 -5.62
N LEU A 30 -0.32 -5.09 -4.74
CA LEU A 30 -0.11 -4.63 -3.38
C LEU A 30 1.13 -3.74 -3.31
N VAL A 31 0.99 -2.55 -2.73
CA VAL A 31 1.99 -1.47 -2.70
C VAL A 31 2.38 -1.17 -1.25
N HIS A 32 3.62 -1.51 -0.88
CA HIS A 32 4.12 -1.39 0.50
C HIS A 32 4.48 0.05 0.91
N GLY A 33 4.51 0.27 2.23
CA GLY A 33 4.85 1.54 2.86
C GLY A 33 6.36 1.82 2.99
N SER A 34 6.70 2.81 3.82
CA SER A 34 8.05 3.40 3.91
C SER A 34 9.10 2.54 4.62
N SER A 35 8.69 1.68 5.54
CA SER A 35 9.63 1.07 6.50
C SER A 35 9.94 -0.39 6.19
N LEU A 36 9.17 -1.00 5.32
CA LEU A 36 9.12 -2.43 5.08
C LEU A 36 9.14 -2.72 3.58
N SER A 37 9.44 -3.97 3.22
CA SER A 37 9.40 -4.45 1.83
C SER A 37 8.09 -5.19 1.51
N GLY A 38 7.82 -5.44 0.24
CA GLY A 38 6.52 -5.92 -0.22
C GLY A 38 6.17 -7.31 0.31
N ARG A 39 7.04 -8.29 0.08
CA ARG A 39 6.73 -9.67 0.46
C ARG A 39 6.60 -9.87 1.96
N PRO A 40 7.51 -9.39 2.84
CA PRO A 40 7.34 -9.50 4.28
C PRO A 40 6.06 -8.84 4.80
N THR A 41 5.65 -7.71 4.23
CA THR A 41 4.41 -7.03 4.63
C THR A 41 3.16 -7.81 4.24
N PHE A 42 3.12 -8.36 3.02
CA PHE A 42 1.87 -8.90 2.44
C PHE A 42 1.80 -10.43 2.38
N ASP A 43 2.91 -11.13 2.66
CA ASP A 43 3.00 -12.60 2.65
C ASP A 43 3.70 -13.11 3.91
N LEU A 44 3.39 -12.49 5.06
CA LEU A 44 3.98 -12.86 6.34
C LEU A 44 3.43 -14.20 6.83
N VAL A 45 4.31 -15.05 7.33
CA VAL A 45 3.96 -16.26 8.06
C VAL A 45 4.31 -16.05 9.54
N VAL A 46 3.31 -16.17 10.41
CA VAL A 46 3.49 -16.08 11.87
C VAL A 46 3.14 -17.45 12.47
N PRO A 47 4.15 -18.26 12.85
CA PRO A 47 3.91 -19.63 13.31
C PRO A 47 2.92 -19.70 14.48
N GLY A 48 1.90 -20.54 14.36
CA GLY A 48 0.90 -20.78 15.41
C GLY A 48 -0.10 -19.63 15.63
N ARG A 49 -0.16 -18.62 14.76
CA ARG A 49 -1.01 -17.42 14.93
C ARG A 49 -2.09 -17.25 13.86
N GLY A 50 -2.37 -18.28 13.06
CA GLY A 50 -3.32 -18.22 11.97
C GLY A 50 -2.76 -17.53 10.72
N GLU A 51 -3.65 -17.16 9.79
CA GLU A 51 -3.26 -16.58 8.51
C GLU A 51 -2.95 -15.07 8.64
N TYR A 52 -1.79 -14.66 8.19
CA TYR A 52 -1.36 -13.26 8.10
C TYR A 52 -1.02 -12.83 6.67
N SER A 53 -0.99 -13.77 5.72
CA SER A 53 -0.71 -13.46 4.34
C SER A 53 -1.96 -12.89 3.64
N LEU A 54 -1.94 -11.58 3.39
CA LEU A 54 -2.92 -10.93 2.52
C LEU A 54 -2.89 -11.55 1.10
N MET A 55 -1.68 -11.91 0.62
CA MET A 55 -1.52 -12.52 -0.69
C MET A 55 -2.17 -13.90 -0.77
N GLU A 56 -1.99 -14.75 0.25
CA GLU A 56 -2.63 -16.09 0.30
C GLU A 56 -4.15 -15.98 0.35
N THR A 57 -4.64 -15.10 1.23
CA THR A 57 -6.07 -14.85 1.41
C THR A 57 -6.74 -14.42 0.10
N PHE A 58 -6.17 -13.41 -0.59
CA PHE A 58 -6.76 -12.91 -1.84
C PHE A 58 -6.52 -13.85 -3.04
N ALA A 59 -5.42 -14.60 -3.07
CA ALA A 59 -5.28 -15.73 -4.01
C ALA A 59 -6.38 -16.77 -3.78
N GLY A 60 -6.75 -17.02 -2.52
CA GLY A 60 -7.89 -17.84 -2.12
C GLY A 60 -9.23 -17.32 -2.61
N TYR A 61 -9.41 -16.01 -2.71
CA TYR A 61 -10.61 -15.37 -3.26
C TYR A 61 -10.64 -15.31 -4.79
N GLY A 62 -9.62 -15.87 -5.47
CA GLY A 62 -9.58 -15.95 -6.93
C GLY A 62 -8.86 -14.79 -7.61
N PHE A 63 -8.05 -14.03 -6.88
CA PHE A 63 -7.20 -12.99 -7.48
C PHE A 63 -5.84 -13.55 -7.89
N ASP A 64 -5.25 -12.90 -8.88
CA ASP A 64 -3.83 -13.00 -9.22
C ASP A 64 -3.11 -11.86 -8.48
N VAL A 65 -2.47 -12.18 -7.35
CA VAL A 65 -1.95 -11.20 -6.41
C VAL A 65 -0.47 -10.96 -6.66
N TRP A 66 -0.11 -9.68 -6.82
CA TRP A 66 1.24 -9.24 -7.07
C TRP A 66 1.71 -8.22 -6.04
N THR A 67 2.99 -8.24 -5.75
CA THR A 67 3.68 -7.18 -5.02
C THR A 67 5.09 -7.01 -5.56
N MET A 68 5.73 -5.92 -5.17
CA MET A 68 7.13 -5.65 -5.50
C MET A 68 7.86 -5.05 -4.31
N ASP A 69 9.17 -5.12 -4.34
CA ASP A 69 10.02 -4.26 -3.54
C ASP A 69 10.42 -3.05 -4.41
N PHE A 70 10.14 -1.84 -3.93
CA PHE A 70 10.58 -0.62 -4.60
C PHE A 70 12.11 -0.50 -4.61
N GLU A 71 12.64 0.33 -5.48
CA GLU A 71 14.07 0.66 -5.51
C GLU A 71 14.55 1.03 -4.09
N GLY A 72 15.67 0.43 -3.67
CA GLY A 72 16.23 0.64 -2.35
C GLY A 72 15.65 -0.21 -1.23
N TYR A 73 14.58 -0.99 -1.47
CA TYR A 73 13.94 -1.87 -0.49
C TYR A 73 14.16 -3.36 -0.79
N GLY A 74 14.10 -4.18 0.23
CA GLY A 74 14.05 -5.63 0.15
C GLY A 74 15.13 -6.23 -0.76
N ARG A 75 14.69 -6.94 -1.79
CA ARG A 75 15.54 -7.61 -2.79
C ARG A 75 15.77 -6.80 -4.06
N SER A 76 15.21 -5.58 -4.13
CA SER A 76 15.46 -4.65 -5.23
C SER A 76 16.83 -4.02 -5.11
N SER A 77 17.36 -3.51 -6.23
CA SER A 77 18.65 -2.80 -6.25
C SER A 77 18.63 -1.62 -5.27
N ARG A 78 19.73 -1.48 -4.53
CA ARG A 78 20.05 -0.26 -3.79
C ARG A 78 20.82 0.68 -4.73
N THR A 79 20.38 1.91 -4.78
CA THR A 79 21.03 2.99 -5.52
C THR A 79 21.34 4.14 -4.57
N GLU A 80 21.95 5.20 -5.09
CA GLU A 80 22.16 6.45 -4.37
C GLU A 80 20.86 7.29 -4.23
N GLY A 81 19.74 6.86 -4.85
CA GLY A 81 18.43 7.51 -4.72
C GLY A 81 17.78 7.27 -3.37
N ASN A 82 16.82 8.13 -3.03
CA ASN A 82 16.06 8.06 -1.77
C ASN A 82 14.67 7.40 -1.91
N SER A 83 14.31 6.92 -3.13
CA SER A 83 13.03 6.24 -3.42
C SER A 83 11.79 7.02 -2.93
N ASP A 84 11.66 8.26 -3.40
CA ASP A 84 10.51 9.12 -3.14
C ASP A 84 9.20 8.59 -3.78
N ILE A 85 8.10 9.33 -3.63
CA ILE A 85 6.82 8.93 -4.22
C ILE A 85 6.88 8.93 -5.75
N ALA A 86 7.57 9.89 -6.36
CA ALA A 86 7.70 9.99 -7.81
C ALA A 86 8.52 8.83 -8.39
N GLU A 87 9.61 8.41 -7.73
CA GLU A 87 10.36 7.21 -8.11
C GLU A 87 9.48 5.96 -7.98
N GLY A 88 8.70 5.86 -6.91
CA GLY A 88 7.75 4.76 -6.73
C GLY A 88 6.70 4.68 -7.85
N VAL A 89 6.26 5.80 -8.41
CA VAL A 89 5.36 5.83 -9.60
C VAL A 89 6.08 5.26 -10.82
N ARG A 90 7.38 5.58 -11.03
CA ARG A 90 8.19 5.01 -12.13
C ARG A 90 8.39 3.50 -11.97
N ASP A 91 8.63 3.05 -10.75
CA ASP A 91 8.73 1.62 -10.42
C ASP A 91 7.42 0.87 -10.72
N LEU A 92 6.28 1.42 -10.27
CA LEU A 92 4.95 0.85 -10.55
C LEU A 92 4.65 0.80 -12.04
N LYS A 93 5.02 1.84 -12.81
CA LYS A 93 4.85 1.84 -14.27
C LYS A 93 5.57 0.66 -14.91
N ALA A 94 6.84 0.45 -14.54
CA ALA A 94 7.63 -0.65 -15.06
C ALA A 94 7.07 -2.02 -14.61
N ALA A 95 6.63 -2.14 -13.33
CA ALA A 95 6.02 -3.35 -12.80
C ALA A 95 4.73 -3.72 -13.55
N LEU A 96 3.87 -2.73 -13.82
CA LEU A 96 2.60 -2.94 -14.53
C LEU A 96 2.81 -3.34 -15.99
N ASP A 97 3.90 -2.93 -16.64
CA ASP A 97 4.23 -3.39 -17.98
C ASP A 97 4.56 -4.88 -17.98
N LEU A 98 5.29 -5.38 -16.97
CA LEU A 98 5.50 -6.82 -16.77
C LEU A 98 4.19 -7.54 -16.47
N VAL A 99 3.37 -7.04 -15.55
CA VAL A 99 2.06 -7.65 -15.20
C VAL A 99 1.19 -7.76 -16.44
N THR A 100 1.11 -6.70 -17.25
CA THR A 100 0.35 -6.70 -18.51
C THR A 100 0.87 -7.77 -19.47
N LYS A 101 2.20 -7.90 -19.62
CA LYS A 101 2.82 -8.93 -20.46
C LYS A 101 2.46 -10.35 -19.99
N GLU A 102 2.48 -10.59 -18.68
CA GLU A 102 2.24 -11.90 -18.06
C GLU A 102 0.77 -12.30 -18.00
N THR A 103 -0.15 -11.32 -17.91
CA THR A 103 -1.58 -11.58 -17.65
C THR A 103 -2.50 -11.15 -18.79
N GLY A 104 -2.03 -10.34 -19.73
CA GLY A 104 -2.86 -9.68 -20.74
C GLY A 104 -3.72 -8.54 -20.21
N GLN A 105 -3.71 -8.29 -18.89
CA GLN A 105 -4.56 -7.29 -18.26
C GLN A 105 -3.87 -5.93 -18.19
N ARG A 106 -4.47 -4.94 -18.83
CA ARG A 106 -3.96 -3.56 -18.85
C ARG A 106 -4.38 -2.78 -17.60
N ARG A 107 -5.57 -3.03 -17.09
CA ARG A 107 -6.12 -2.43 -15.86
C ARG A 107 -6.09 -3.44 -14.73
N VAL A 108 -5.64 -3.00 -13.56
CA VAL A 108 -5.53 -3.85 -12.37
C VAL A 108 -6.09 -3.13 -11.15
N HIS A 109 -6.48 -3.89 -10.14
CA HIS A 109 -6.82 -3.37 -8.84
C HIS A 109 -5.54 -3.06 -8.06
N PHE A 110 -5.55 -1.98 -7.30
CA PHE A 110 -4.47 -1.59 -6.40
C PHE A 110 -4.91 -1.58 -4.95
N PHE A 111 -4.02 -2.02 -4.08
CA PHE A 111 -4.04 -1.77 -2.66
C PHE A 111 -2.73 -1.11 -2.25
N GLY A 112 -2.79 0.04 -1.57
CA GLY A 112 -1.61 0.70 -1.02
C GLY A 112 -1.79 1.01 0.46
N GLU A 113 -0.81 0.63 1.28
CA GLU A 113 -0.79 0.92 2.72
C GLU A 113 0.20 2.05 3.03
N SER A 114 -0.22 3.03 3.83
CA SER A 114 0.64 4.13 4.28
C SER A 114 1.21 4.93 3.09
N SER A 115 2.52 5.14 2.99
CA SER A 115 3.15 5.74 1.82
C SER A 115 2.99 4.90 0.53
N GLY A 116 2.68 3.61 0.65
CA GLY A 116 2.24 2.80 -0.48
C GLY A 116 0.91 3.30 -1.05
N GLY A 117 0.02 3.80 -0.21
CA GLY A 117 -1.20 4.49 -0.64
C GLY A 117 -0.90 5.79 -1.40
N LEU A 118 0.11 6.56 -0.98
CA LEU A 118 0.58 7.74 -1.72
C LEU A 118 1.13 7.37 -3.10
N ARG A 119 1.96 6.31 -3.19
CA ARG A 119 2.48 5.81 -4.46
C ARG A 119 1.37 5.31 -5.39
N ALA A 120 0.43 4.53 -4.86
CA ALA A 120 -0.70 4.02 -5.63
C ALA A 120 -1.64 5.14 -6.10
N GLY A 121 -1.92 6.13 -5.24
CA GLY A 121 -2.72 7.31 -5.57
C GLY A 121 -2.06 8.19 -6.63
N ALA A 122 -0.75 8.48 -6.47
CA ALA A 122 0.03 9.22 -7.45
C ALA A 122 0.13 8.47 -8.80
N PHE A 123 0.26 7.15 -8.77
CA PHE A 123 0.18 6.32 -9.96
C PHE A 123 -1.18 6.41 -10.65
N ALA A 124 -2.27 6.36 -9.88
CA ALA A 124 -3.63 6.48 -10.43
C ALA A 124 -3.89 7.84 -11.10
N MET A 125 -3.28 8.92 -10.59
CA MET A 125 -3.31 10.23 -11.27
C MET A 125 -2.54 10.23 -12.59
N ALA A 126 -1.34 9.64 -12.59
CA ALA A 126 -0.45 9.64 -13.76
C ALA A 126 -0.92 8.68 -14.86
N TYR A 127 -1.54 7.57 -14.49
CA TYR A 127 -1.96 6.48 -15.39
C TYR A 127 -3.39 5.99 -15.08
N PRO A 128 -4.42 6.86 -15.24
CA PRO A 128 -5.79 6.53 -14.84
C PRO A 128 -6.38 5.35 -15.63
N ASP A 129 -5.92 5.12 -16.85
CA ASP A 129 -6.31 4.00 -17.71
C ASP A 129 -5.71 2.64 -17.29
N ARG A 130 -4.83 2.62 -16.28
CA ARG A 130 -4.17 1.42 -15.76
C ARG A 130 -4.77 0.92 -14.45
N VAL A 131 -5.65 1.70 -13.83
CA VAL A 131 -6.26 1.41 -12.52
C VAL A 131 -7.73 1.04 -12.69
N ASP A 132 -8.11 -0.14 -12.16
CA ASP A 132 -9.51 -0.56 -12.14
C ASP A 132 -10.21 -0.09 -10.87
N ARG A 133 -9.76 -0.55 -9.69
CA ARG A 133 -10.22 -0.09 -8.37
C ARG A 133 -9.00 0.21 -7.50
N LEU A 134 -9.10 1.21 -6.63
CA LEU A 134 -8.01 1.70 -5.79
C LEU A 134 -8.42 1.62 -4.32
N VAL A 135 -7.68 0.85 -3.53
CA VAL A 135 -7.80 0.81 -2.07
C VAL A 135 -6.61 1.56 -1.45
N LEU A 136 -6.89 2.60 -0.69
CA LEU A 136 -5.92 3.41 0.03
C LEU A 136 -6.10 3.19 1.53
N ALA A 137 -5.24 2.36 2.12
CA ALA A 137 -5.30 1.99 3.53
C ALA A 137 -4.25 2.75 4.34
N ALA A 138 -4.62 3.24 5.52
CA ALA A 138 -3.75 4.04 6.38
C ALA A 138 -3.06 5.20 5.61
N PHE A 139 -3.77 5.74 4.64
CA PHE A 139 -3.35 6.78 3.70
C PHE A 139 -3.49 8.15 4.34
N THR A 140 -2.60 9.08 4.04
CA THR A 140 -2.72 10.50 4.44
C THR A 140 -2.83 11.38 3.19
N TYR A 141 -3.62 12.46 3.28
CA TYR A 141 -3.79 13.41 2.18
C TYR A 141 -2.88 14.64 2.35
N THR A 142 -3.20 15.51 3.30
CA THR A 142 -2.39 16.69 3.63
C THR A 142 -1.50 16.46 4.85
N GLY A 143 -1.83 15.44 5.66
CA GLY A 143 -1.18 15.17 6.94
C GLY A 143 -1.67 16.07 8.08
N GLU A 144 -2.70 16.88 7.84
CA GLU A 144 -3.26 17.78 8.87
C GLU A 144 -3.75 16.98 10.08
N GLY A 145 -3.38 17.46 11.26
CA GLY A 145 -3.75 16.85 12.54
C GLY A 145 -3.00 15.56 12.88
N SER A 146 -2.06 15.10 12.04
CA SER A 146 -1.29 13.85 12.28
C SER A 146 -0.22 14.04 13.34
N PRO A 147 -0.30 13.39 14.52
CA PRO A 147 0.75 13.49 15.53
C PRO A 147 2.06 12.84 15.05
N THR A 148 1.98 11.73 14.33
CA THR A 148 3.18 11.03 13.80
C THR A 148 3.90 11.86 12.75
N LEU A 149 3.20 12.55 11.85
CA LEU A 149 3.84 13.39 10.84
C LEU A 149 4.42 14.66 11.47
N THR A 150 3.77 15.22 12.49
CA THR A 150 4.31 16.34 13.28
C THR A 150 5.66 15.96 13.91
N ASP A 151 5.75 14.76 14.50
CA ASP A 151 7.02 14.26 15.05
C ASP A 151 8.08 13.99 13.99
N ARG A 152 7.70 13.43 12.85
CA ARG A 152 8.62 13.18 11.72
C ARG A 152 9.18 14.48 11.13
N ALA A 153 8.38 15.53 11.07
CA ALA A 153 8.83 16.84 10.57
C ALA A 153 10.01 17.43 11.37
N LYS A 154 10.19 17.04 12.64
CA LYS A 154 11.36 17.42 13.44
C LYS A 154 12.68 16.86 12.89
N GLN A 155 12.62 15.85 12.02
CA GLN A 155 13.79 15.25 11.35
C GLN A 155 13.90 15.64 9.86
N LEU A 156 13.24 16.72 9.45
CA LEU A 156 13.17 17.12 8.04
C LEU A 156 14.56 17.34 7.43
N GLU A 157 15.47 18.05 8.13
CA GLU A 157 16.85 18.28 7.68
C GLU A 157 17.61 16.96 7.43
N PHE A 158 17.41 15.97 8.31
CA PHE A 158 17.99 14.64 8.10
C PHE A 158 17.46 13.99 6.82
N TYR A 159 16.14 14.04 6.55
CA TYR A 159 15.58 13.46 5.34
C TYR A 159 15.98 14.19 4.06
N GLN A 160 16.31 15.48 4.15
CA GLN A 160 16.79 16.28 3.01
C GLN A 160 18.26 15.97 2.67
N THR A 161 19.06 15.59 3.67
CA THR A 161 20.53 15.44 3.51
C THR A 161 20.98 13.98 3.45
N HIS A 162 20.11 13.01 3.80
CA HIS A 162 20.44 11.58 3.81
C HIS A 162 19.44 10.79 2.99
N ASN A 163 19.93 9.98 2.06
CA ASN A 163 19.09 9.14 1.21
C ASN A 163 18.58 7.88 1.92
N ARG A 164 19.12 7.55 3.09
CA ARG A 164 18.71 6.38 3.89
C ARG A 164 18.67 6.73 5.37
N ARG A 165 17.76 6.06 6.09
CA ARG A 165 17.64 6.13 7.55
C ARG A 165 17.86 4.75 8.18
N PRO A 166 18.38 4.68 9.41
CA PRO A 166 18.47 3.42 10.16
C PRO A 166 17.13 2.72 10.33
N ARG A 167 17.18 1.40 10.31
CA ARG A 167 16.07 0.50 10.65
C ARG A 167 16.61 -0.69 11.43
N ASP A 168 16.10 -0.89 12.61
CA ASP A 168 16.40 -2.01 13.49
C ASP A 168 15.12 -2.72 13.94
N ARG A 169 15.27 -3.76 14.77
CA ARG A 169 14.13 -4.51 15.31
C ARG A 169 13.21 -3.65 16.16
N ASP A 170 13.78 -2.74 16.96
CA ASP A 170 12.98 -1.88 17.84
C ASP A 170 12.14 -0.89 17.06
N MET A 171 12.68 -0.33 15.97
CA MET A 171 11.90 0.48 15.06
C MET A 171 10.74 -0.32 14.43
N ILE A 172 10.97 -1.57 14.02
CA ILE A 172 9.90 -2.44 13.48
C ILE A 172 8.84 -2.72 14.55
N ARG A 173 9.23 -3.05 15.78
CA ARG A 173 8.31 -3.23 16.93
C ARG A 173 7.47 -1.98 17.18
N SER A 174 8.09 -0.81 17.10
CA SER A 174 7.43 0.47 17.35
C SER A 174 6.28 0.77 16.38
N ILE A 175 6.30 0.21 15.17
CA ILE A 175 5.22 0.35 14.18
C ILE A 175 3.89 -0.19 14.75
N PHE A 176 3.94 -1.24 15.57
CA PHE A 176 2.76 -1.92 16.12
C PHE A 176 2.28 -1.35 17.46
N THR A 177 3.09 -0.52 18.11
CA THR A 177 2.78 -0.02 19.47
C THR A 177 2.63 1.50 19.55
N ARG A 178 3.18 2.20 18.55
CA ARG A 178 3.27 3.67 18.49
C ARG A 178 1.91 4.36 18.67
N ASP A 179 0.90 3.91 17.94
CA ASP A 179 -0.41 4.56 17.95
C ASP A 179 -1.30 4.03 19.09
N ARG A 180 -1.37 2.69 19.23
CA ARG A 180 -2.11 2.02 20.31
C ARG A 180 -1.55 0.63 20.53
N ALA A 181 -0.97 0.39 21.71
CA ALA A 181 -0.53 -0.94 22.12
C ALA A 181 -1.72 -1.91 22.21
N GLY A 182 -1.47 -3.21 21.90
CA GLY A 182 -2.47 -4.27 21.98
C GLY A 182 -3.38 -4.38 20.74
N THR A 183 -3.12 -3.63 19.66
CA THR A 183 -3.84 -3.77 18.37
C THR A 183 -3.20 -4.79 17.43
N ALA A 184 -2.02 -5.30 17.75
CA ALA A 184 -1.34 -6.38 17.05
C ALA A 184 -0.75 -7.40 18.04
N ASP A 185 -0.62 -8.66 17.62
CA ASP A 185 0.08 -9.69 18.39
C ASP A 185 1.60 -9.38 18.38
N PRO A 186 2.28 -9.35 19.53
CA PRO A 186 3.75 -9.15 19.58
C PRO A 186 4.54 -10.11 18.70
N ALA A 187 4.07 -11.36 18.52
CA ALA A 187 4.71 -12.33 17.65
C ALA A 187 4.76 -11.90 16.18
N VAL A 188 3.83 -11.04 15.75
CA VAL A 188 3.81 -10.47 14.39
C VAL A 188 4.97 -9.51 14.18
N ALA A 189 5.22 -8.64 15.16
CA ALA A 189 6.35 -7.70 15.10
C ALA A 189 7.69 -8.44 15.01
N GLU A 190 7.85 -9.52 15.78
CA GLU A 190 9.06 -10.37 15.74
C GLU A 190 9.20 -11.09 14.41
N ALA A 191 8.14 -11.74 13.93
CA ALA A 191 8.15 -12.44 12.64
C ALA A 191 8.46 -11.50 11.48
N LEU A 192 7.89 -10.28 11.51
CA LEU A 192 8.17 -9.26 10.51
C LEU A 192 9.61 -8.76 10.58
N ALA A 193 10.13 -8.51 11.79
CA ALA A 193 11.51 -8.11 11.98
C ALA A 193 12.47 -9.21 11.47
N GLU A 194 12.17 -10.48 11.75
CA GLU A 194 12.96 -11.60 11.25
C GLU A 194 12.96 -11.70 9.72
N ALA A 195 11.82 -11.43 9.08
CA ALA A 195 11.69 -11.43 7.64
C ALA A 195 12.38 -10.23 6.96
N GLU A 196 12.47 -9.07 7.64
CA GLU A 196 13.01 -7.81 7.09
C GLU A 196 14.51 -7.62 7.34
N MET A 197 15.04 -8.04 8.50
CA MET A 197 16.44 -7.79 8.87
C MET A 197 17.48 -8.36 7.89
N PRO A 198 17.23 -9.50 7.18
CA PRO A 198 18.15 -9.97 6.13
C PRO A 198 18.35 -8.99 4.97
N PHE A 199 17.45 -8.01 4.79
CA PHE A 199 17.56 -6.97 3.76
C PHE A 199 18.32 -5.73 4.23
N GLY A 200 18.95 -5.78 5.42
CA GLY A 200 19.82 -4.75 5.97
C GLY A 200 19.14 -3.84 6.99
N ASP A 201 19.93 -2.92 7.48
CA ASP A 201 19.72 -2.06 8.64
C ASP A 201 19.23 -0.64 8.30
N SER A 202 18.82 -0.42 7.08
CA SER A 202 18.39 0.92 6.64
C SER A 202 17.35 0.86 5.52
N VAL A 203 16.54 1.91 5.42
CA VAL A 203 15.52 2.11 4.38
C VAL A 203 15.65 3.49 3.75
N PRO A 204 15.19 3.69 2.49
CA PRO A 204 15.17 5.00 1.84
C PRO A 204 14.38 6.05 2.61
N THR A 205 14.79 7.33 2.49
CA THR A 205 14.17 8.47 3.18
C THR A 205 13.13 9.21 2.34
N GLY A 206 13.05 8.99 1.05
CA GLY A 206 12.25 9.83 0.15
C GLY A 206 10.78 9.92 0.51
N THR A 207 10.15 8.80 0.91
CA THR A 207 8.74 8.83 1.34
C THR A 207 8.56 9.54 2.69
N TYR A 208 9.56 9.53 3.57
CA TYR A 208 9.54 10.31 4.82
C TYR A 208 9.65 11.80 4.52
N LEU A 209 10.53 12.17 3.58
CA LEU A 209 10.68 13.54 3.10
C LEU A 209 9.36 14.04 2.49
N ASP A 210 8.76 13.28 1.59
CA ASP A 210 7.50 13.65 0.94
C ASP A 210 6.37 13.84 1.97
N MET A 211 6.23 12.92 2.93
CA MET A 211 5.21 13.03 3.98
C MET A 211 5.48 14.15 4.99
N SER A 212 6.71 14.63 5.11
CA SER A 212 7.07 15.70 6.06
C SER A 212 7.06 17.10 5.44
N ALA A 213 7.23 17.22 4.10
CA ALA A 213 7.42 18.50 3.43
C ALA A 213 6.60 18.72 2.16
N ASN A 214 6.12 17.65 1.48
CA ASN A 214 5.60 17.75 0.13
C ASN A 214 4.11 17.36 0.01
N LEU A 215 3.41 17.09 1.11
CA LEU A 215 1.97 16.82 1.06
C LEU A 215 1.16 18.07 0.69
N PRO A 216 0.09 17.93 -0.10
CA PRO A 216 -0.44 16.69 -0.68
C PRO A 216 0.28 16.30 -1.98
N VAL A 217 0.71 15.02 -2.10
CA VAL A 217 1.28 14.48 -3.35
C VAL A 217 0.23 13.83 -4.26
N VAL A 218 -0.98 13.63 -3.75
CA VAL A 218 -2.12 13.09 -4.51
C VAL A 218 -3.22 14.15 -4.59
N ASP A 219 -3.51 14.61 -5.81
CA ASP A 219 -4.67 15.46 -6.08
C ASP A 219 -5.90 14.58 -6.31
N PRO A 220 -6.87 14.56 -5.37
CA PRO A 220 -8.05 13.70 -5.48
C PRO A 220 -8.89 13.98 -6.74
N SER A 221 -8.89 15.21 -7.27
CA SER A 221 -9.65 15.56 -8.47
C SER A 221 -9.17 14.83 -9.73
N LYS A 222 -7.95 14.29 -9.71
CA LYS A 222 -7.33 13.54 -10.81
C LYS A 222 -7.41 12.02 -10.63
N VAL A 223 -7.97 11.54 -9.51
CA VAL A 223 -8.16 10.11 -9.25
C VAL A 223 -9.53 9.68 -9.76
N HIS A 224 -9.58 9.12 -10.95
CA HIS A 224 -10.84 8.77 -11.63
C HIS A 224 -11.33 7.35 -11.36
N ALA A 225 -10.49 6.47 -10.84
CA ALA A 225 -10.88 5.12 -10.45
C ALA A 225 -11.87 5.13 -9.27
N PRO A 226 -12.70 4.10 -9.10
CA PRO A 226 -13.38 3.84 -7.83
C PRO A 226 -12.38 3.74 -6.67
N VAL A 227 -12.69 4.35 -5.52
CA VAL A 227 -11.78 4.44 -4.37
C VAL A 227 -12.44 3.93 -3.10
N LEU A 228 -11.72 3.06 -2.38
CA LEU A 228 -11.98 2.72 -0.99
C LEU A 228 -10.87 3.32 -0.11
N LEU A 229 -11.24 4.22 0.79
CA LEU A 229 -10.36 4.68 1.86
C LEU A 229 -10.60 3.83 3.11
N VAL A 230 -9.52 3.30 3.69
CA VAL A 230 -9.58 2.51 4.92
C VAL A 230 -8.66 3.12 5.96
N ARG A 231 -9.17 3.35 7.16
CA ARG A 231 -8.46 3.86 8.31
C ARG A 231 -8.63 2.93 9.51
N GLY A 232 -7.57 2.70 10.28
CA GLY A 232 -7.68 2.14 11.62
C GLY A 232 -8.16 3.20 12.62
N GLU A 233 -9.00 2.83 13.59
CA GLU A 233 -9.53 3.72 14.63
C GLU A 233 -8.44 4.55 15.30
N TYR A 234 -7.28 3.92 15.60
CA TYR A 234 -6.17 4.53 16.32
C TYR A 234 -5.02 5.00 15.42
N ASP A 235 -5.23 5.08 14.10
CA ASP A 235 -4.16 5.48 13.16
C ASP A 235 -3.65 6.90 13.46
N GLY A 236 -2.39 7.02 13.87
CA GLY A 236 -1.73 8.30 14.21
C GLY A 236 -1.14 9.04 12.99
N ILE A 237 -1.23 8.48 11.79
CA ILE A 237 -0.77 9.12 10.53
C ILE A 237 -1.96 9.64 9.73
N ALA A 238 -2.95 8.79 9.49
CA ALA A 238 -4.14 9.12 8.71
C ALA A 238 -5.25 9.62 9.64
N THR A 239 -5.47 10.93 9.73
CA THR A 239 -6.58 11.48 10.51
C THR A 239 -7.90 11.35 9.73
N GLU A 240 -9.01 11.26 10.45
CA GLU A 240 -10.33 11.10 9.84
C GLU A 240 -10.72 12.34 9.02
N ASP A 241 -10.51 13.54 9.56
CA ASP A 241 -10.83 14.80 8.89
C ASP A 241 -10.03 14.98 7.60
N ASP A 242 -8.75 14.62 7.61
CA ASP A 242 -7.89 14.66 6.42
C ASP A 242 -8.42 13.71 5.32
N LEU A 243 -8.84 12.50 5.71
CA LEU A 243 -9.44 11.54 4.78
C LEU A 243 -10.83 11.97 4.28
N VAL A 244 -11.67 12.57 5.13
CA VAL A 244 -12.96 13.12 4.72
C VAL A 244 -12.75 14.26 3.72
N SER A 245 -11.74 15.10 3.93
CA SER A 245 -11.37 16.17 2.98
C SER A 245 -10.98 15.59 1.62
N PHE A 246 -10.15 14.55 1.58
CA PHE A 246 -9.80 13.81 0.35
C PHE A 246 -11.02 13.19 -0.32
N PHE A 247 -11.83 12.45 0.46
CA PHE A 247 -13.02 11.75 0.01
C PHE A 247 -14.02 12.67 -0.71
N ARG A 248 -14.27 13.85 -0.13
CA ARG A 248 -15.21 14.82 -0.70
C ARG A 248 -14.80 15.33 -2.07
N LYS A 249 -13.51 15.39 -2.36
CA LYS A 249 -12.94 15.92 -3.63
C LYS A 249 -12.79 14.86 -4.73
N LEU A 250 -13.00 13.57 -4.43
CA LEU A 250 -12.94 12.51 -5.45
C LEU A 250 -14.06 12.70 -6.48
N PRO A 251 -13.77 12.67 -7.80
CA PRO A 251 -14.77 12.89 -8.85
C PRO A 251 -15.66 11.66 -9.03
N ASN A 252 -15.14 10.45 -8.82
CA ASN A 252 -15.91 9.22 -8.99
C ASN A 252 -16.86 9.03 -7.79
N ARG A 253 -18.13 8.78 -8.08
CA ARG A 253 -19.16 8.56 -7.05
C ARG A 253 -19.13 7.13 -6.46
N ASP A 254 -18.48 6.17 -7.10
CA ASP A 254 -18.15 4.86 -6.54
C ASP A 254 -16.93 5.04 -5.60
N ARG A 255 -17.19 5.61 -4.42
CA ARG A 255 -16.20 5.92 -3.40
C ARG A 255 -16.73 5.57 -2.02
N GLN A 256 -15.87 5.02 -1.20
CA GLN A 256 -16.19 4.57 0.15
C GLN A 256 -15.11 5.05 1.14
N LEU A 257 -15.50 5.35 2.38
CA LEU A 257 -14.60 5.64 3.49
C LEU A 257 -15.05 4.78 4.67
N ILE A 258 -14.13 4.00 5.21
CA ILE A 258 -14.38 3.07 6.31
C ILE A 258 -13.34 3.28 7.40
N VAL A 259 -13.81 3.41 8.65
CA VAL A 259 -12.97 3.35 9.85
C VAL A 259 -13.16 1.98 10.48
N LEU A 260 -12.06 1.24 10.67
CA LEU A 260 -12.07 -0.10 11.24
C LEU A 260 -11.74 -0.03 12.74
N PRO A 261 -12.66 -0.49 13.62
CA PRO A 261 -12.46 -0.42 15.06
C PRO A 261 -11.34 -1.37 15.53
N GLY A 262 -10.65 -0.97 16.60
CA GLY A 262 -9.59 -1.76 17.22
C GLY A 262 -8.35 -1.93 16.38
N MET A 263 -8.11 -1.08 15.39
CA MET A 263 -6.93 -1.10 14.51
C MET A 263 -6.12 0.17 14.64
N SER A 264 -4.80 0.03 14.58
CA SER A 264 -3.82 1.13 14.46
C SER A 264 -3.41 1.32 13.00
N HIS A 265 -2.31 2.05 12.75
CA HIS A 265 -1.76 2.31 11.42
C HIS A 265 -1.44 1.03 10.62
N SER A 266 -0.92 -0.02 11.28
CA SER A 266 -0.59 -1.30 10.62
C SER A 266 -1.86 -2.16 10.44
N VAL A 267 -2.73 -1.76 9.52
CA VAL A 267 -4.04 -2.41 9.32
C VAL A 267 -3.93 -3.81 8.71
N VAL A 268 -2.87 -4.09 7.94
CA VAL A 268 -2.66 -5.39 7.26
C VAL A 268 -2.29 -6.49 8.25
N LEU A 269 -1.55 -6.15 9.31
CA LEU A 269 -0.95 -7.09 10.26
C LEU A 269 -1.54 -6.98 11.68
N GLY A 270 -2.62 -6.23 11.84
CA GLY A 270 -3.35 -6.09 13.12
C GLY A 270 -4.14 -7.34 13.50
N LEU A 271 -4.59 -7.39 14.75
CA LEU A 271 -5.47 -8.47 15.26
C LEU A 271 -6.77 -8.56 14.46
N ASN A 272 -7.33 -7.43 14.08
CA ASN A 272 -8.61 -7.33 13.36
C ASN A 272 -8.46 -7.27 11.83
N ARG A 273 -7.31 -7.73 11.26
CA ARG A 273 -7.04 -7.71 9.80
C ARG A 273 -8.12 -8.37 8.94
N ASP A 274 -8.87 -9.33 9.49
CA ASP A 274 -9.97 -9.99 8.79
C ASP A 274 -11.08 -9.00 8.40
N GLN A 275 -11.29 -7.94 9.17
CA GLN A 275 -12.23 -6.86 8.83
C GLN A 275 -11.73 -6.10 7.59
N LEU A 276 -10.41 -5.80 7.50
CA LEU A 276 -9.82 -5.21 6.30
C LEU A 276 -10.01 -6.12 5.08
N TRP A 277 -9.74 -7.42 5.22
CA TRP A 277 -9.91 -8.37 4.12
C TRP A 277 -11.35 -8.42 3.64
N HIS A 278 -12.31 -8.41 4.56
CA HIS A 278 -13.74 -8.41 4.24
C HIS A 278 -14.15 -7.19 3.43
N VAL A 279 -13.82 -5.98 3.90
CA VAL A 279 -14.20 -4.74 3.21
C VAL A 279 -13.48 -4.57 1.88
N MET A 280 -12.20 -4.95 1.80
CA MET A 280 -11.45 -4.97 0.55
C MET A 280 -12.08 -5.92 -0.47
N ARG A 281 -12.37 -7.17 -0.09
CA ARG A 281 -13.01 -8.15 -0.97
C ARG A 281 -14.33 -7.64 -1.50
N SER A 282 -15.20 -7.13 -0.62
CA SER A 282 -16.50 -6.58 -0.99
C SER A 282 -16.39 -5.45 -2.00
N PHE A 283 -15.44 -4.52 -1.79
CA PHE A 283 -15.19 -3.41 -2.70
C PHE A 283 -14.61 -3.88 -4.05
N LEU A 284 -13.60 -4.76 -4.04
CA LEU A 284 -12.93 -5.21 -5.26
C LEU A 284 -13.82 -6.08 -6.15
N GLN A 285 -14.79 -6.80 -5.56
CA GLN A 285 -15.75 -7.63 -6.26
C GLN A 285 -17.11 -6.94 -6.48
N MET A 286 -17.23 -5.65 -6.16
CA MET A 286 -18.48 -4.91 -6.33
C MET A 286 -18.91 -4.89 -7.79
N PRO A 287 -20.18 -5.23 -8.12
CA PRO A 287 -20.69 -5.12 -9.47
C PRO A 287 -20.52 -3.70 -10.02
N GLN A 288 -20.40 -3.62 -11.35
CA GLN A 288 -20.40 -2.31 -12.01
C GLN A 288 -21.74 -1.60 -11.76
N ARG A 289 -21.66 -0.30 -11.51
CA ARG A 289 -22.85 0.54 -11.36
C ARG A 289 -23.62 0.58 -12.69
N HIS A 290 -24.92 0.36 -12.63
CA HIS A 290 -25.79 0.69 -13.74
C HIS A 290 -26.03 2.21 -13.76
N ASP A 291 -25.93 2.82 -14.93
CA ASP A 291 -26.32 4.22 -15.09
C ASP A 291 -27.83 4.37 -14.81
N THR A 292 -28.20 5.51 -14.21
CA THR A 292 -29.62 5.84 -14.05
C THR A 292 -30.25 5.93 -15.44
N LEU A 293 -31.40 5.27 -15.62
CA LEU A 293 -32.18 5.43 -16.84
C LEU A 293 -32.44 6.93 -17.03
N ALA A 294 -32.13 7.44 -18.23
CA ALA A 294 -32.51 8.81 -18.58
C ALA A 294 -34.04 8.90 -18.42
N THR A 295 -34.49 9.71 -17.46
CA THR A 295 -35.89 10.13 -17.43
C THR A 295 -36.09 11.05 -18.62
N ASN A 296 -36.80 10.53 -19.66
CA ASN A 296 -37.29 11.32 -20.78
C ASN A 296 -38.27 12.38 -20.29
#